data_e337213010607329769dd43ba0b45e49
#
_entry.id   e337213010607329769dd43ba0b45e49
#
_cell.length_a   1.000
_cell.length_b   1.000
_cell.length_c   1.000
_cell.angle_alpha   90.00
_cell.angle_beta   90.00
_cell.angle_gamma   90.00
#
_symmetry.space_group_name_H-M   'P 1'
#
loop_
_entity.id
_entity.type
_entity.pdbx_description
1 polymer ?
#
loop_
_entity_poly.entity_id
_entity_poly.type
_entity_poly.pdbx_seq_one_letter_code
_entity_poly.pdbx_strand_id
1 'polypeptide(L)'
;LAARTTVGVVSICHGYPEDISGWLESVRALNRKPDKVVLVLNIEIDKSVFDLDGITVVGWFDKFAFSDMMNLAFQHCNTDWVSWIGIDDRYRPHALDQLDTCEADVLALGFQYDTGQIWTPANVTAEQILSLQANMIPCGSPVRRWLWKRNPFDQRIAPYDDWCFWVGTAVSGAKYASTLNIDVDYAYAGHTVPSDSLARTTVNQYLQDQLSK
;
A
#
# COMPACT_ATOMS: atom_id res chain seq x y z
N LEU A 1 9.18 7.94 -28.30
CA LEU A 1 9.35 8.00 -26.86
C LEU A 1 8.21 7.19 -26.25
N ALA A 2 8.52 6.17 -25.43
CA ALA A 2 7.48 5.50 -24.64
C ALA A 2 6.78 6.54 -23.76
N ALA A 3 5.45 6.43 -23.62
CA ALA A 3 4.73 7.31 -22.72
C ALA A 3 5.22 7.04 -21.27
N ARG A 4 5.47 8.12 -20.52
CA ARG A 4 5.82 8.02 -19.09
C ARG A 4 4.69 7.30 -18.37
N THR A 5 5.03 6.34 -17.51
CA THR A 5 4.05 5.67 -16.66
C THR A 5 3.49 6.62 -15.61
N THR A 6 2.19 6.54 -15.35
CA THR A 6 1.54 7.37 -14.32
C THR A 6 1.56 6.67 -12.97
N VAL A 7 1.71 7.45 -11.89
CA VAL A 7 1.78 6.95 -10.51
C VAL A 7 0.77 7.65 -9.63
N GLY A 8 0.00 6.89 -8.89
CA GLY A 8 -0.89 7.39 -7.85
C GLY A 8 -0.41 7.02 -6.46
N VAL A 9 -0.67 7.90 -5.51
CA VAL A 9 -0.48 7.64 -4.08
C VAL A 9 -1.81 7.74 -3.38
N VAL A 10 -2.14 6.76 -2.56
CA VAL A 10 -3.39 6.74 -1.79
C VAL A 10 -3.13 6.51 -0.31
N SER A 11 -3.99 7.05 0.54
CA SER A 11 -4.00 6.79 1.97
C SER A 11 -5.41 6.83 2.54
N ILE A 12 -5.56 6.25 3.73
CA ILE A 12 -6.77 6.26 4.52
C ILE A 12 -6.48 6.97 5.83
N CYS A 13 -7.32 7.94 6.21
CA CYS A 13 -7.30 8.56 7.52
C CYS A 13 -8.47 8.03 8.36
N HIS A 14 -8.13 7.27 9.41
CA HIS A 14 -9.06 6.74 10.38
C HIS A 14 -8.55 7.03 11.79
N GLY A 15 -9.08 8.06 12.42
CA GLY A 15 -8.82 8.36 13.84
C GLY A 15 -7.60 9.23 14.15
N TYR A 16 -6.75 9.59 13.18
CA TYR A 16 -5.51 10.37 13.41
C TYR A 16 -5.37 11.53 12.41
N PRO A 17 -6.24 12.55 12.47
CA PRO A 17 -6.20 13.65 11.50
C PRO A 17 -4.92 14.50 11.61
N GLU A 18 -4.25 14.52 12.77
CA GLU A 18 -2.98 15.21 13.01
C GLU A 18 -1.86 14.72 12.10
N ASP A 19 -1.92 13.48 11.65
CA ASP A 19 -0.91 12.88 10.78
C ASP A 19 -1.04 13.28 9.31
N ILE A 20 -2.18 13.84 8.90
CA ILE A 20 -2.45 14.23 7.50
C ILE A 20 -1.37 15.20 6.99
N SER A 21 -0.99 16.20 7.76
CA SER A 21 0.02 17.19 7.34
C SER A 21 1.36 16.54 7.06
N GLY A 22 1.87 15.71 7.97
CA GLY A 22 3.16 15.03 7.79
C GLY A 22 3.13 14.03 6.62
N TRP A 23 2.02 13.33 6.43
CA TRP A 23 1.82 12.47 5.27
C TRP A 23 1.89 13.27 3.96
N LEU A 24 1.14 14.38 3.86
CA LEU A 24 1.14 15.27 2.70
C LEU A 24 2.53 15.83 2.40
N GLU A 25 3.27 16.26 3.43
CA GLU A 25 4.64 16.73 3.28
C GLU A 25 5.54 15.65 2.68
N SER A 26 5.45 14.41 3.16
CA SER A 26 6.25 13.30 2.62
C SER A 26 5.90 12.99 1.16
N VAL A 27 4.62 13.00 0.79
CA VAL A 27 4.16 12.80 -0.60
C VAL A 27 4.66 13.93 -1.50
N ARG A 28 4.62 15.18 -1.02
CA ARG A 28 5.12 16.35 -1.76
C ARG A 28 6.64 16.38 -1.88
N ALA A 29 7.35 15.77 -0.93
CA ALA A 29 8.81 15.66 -0.96
C ALA A 29 9.33 14.61 -1.94
N LEU A 30 8.49 13.69 -2.44
CA LEU A 30 8.90 12.69 -3.42
C LEU A 30 9.59 13.34 -4.63
N ASN A 31 10.72 12.80 -5.07
CA ASN A 31 11.42 13.26 -6.29
C ASN A 31 10.55 12.96 -7.52
N ARG A 32 10.09 11.72 -7.64
CA ARG A 32 9.09 11.29 -8.62
C ARG A 32 7.71 11.68 -8.11
N LYS A 33 7.22 12.86 -8.54
CA LYS A 33 5.89 13.34 -8.13
C LYS A 33 4.78 12.39 -8.60
N PRO A 34 3.81 12.06 -7.72
CA PRO A 34 2.64 11.31 -8.13
C PRO A 34 1.78 12.14 -9.09
N ASP A 35 1.19 11.48 -10.08
CA ASP A 35 0.26 12.08 -11.04
C ASP A 35 -1.15 12.21 -10.42
N LYS A 36 -1.42 11.46 -9.37
CA LYS A 36 -2.67 11.47 -8.62
C LYS A 36 -2.42 11.19 -7.15
N VAL A 37 -3.08 11.95 -6.27
CA VAL A 37 -3.10 11.68 -4.82
C VAL A 37 -4.54 11.57 -4.37
N VAL A 38 -4.85 10.52 -3.60
CA VAL A 38 -6.20 10.26 -3.08
C VAL A 38 -6.12 10.04 -1.56
N LEU A 39 -6.92 10.77 -0.82
CA LEU A 39 -7.09 10.61 0.62
C LEU A 39 -8.54 10.19 0.92
N VAL A 40 -8.72 9.03 1.51
CA VAL A 40 -10.03 8.58 2.00
C VAL A 40 -10.14 8.94 3.48
N LEU A 41 -11.20 9.65 3.84
CA LEU A 41 -11.49 10.08 5.20
C LEU A 41 -12.60 9.22 5.78
N ASN A 42 -12.34 8.55 6.89
CA ASN A 42 -13.36 7.84 7.70
C ASN A 42 -13.77 8.64 8.95
N ILE A 43 -13.35 9.88 9.03
CA ILE A 43 -13.67 10.84 10.09
C ILE A 43 -14.03 12.19 9.48
N GLU A 44 -14.87 12.94 10.17
CA GLU A 44 -15.08 14.34 9.81
C GLU A 44 -13.88 15.18 10.27
N ILE A 45 -13.36 15.98 9.36
CA ILE A 45 -12.25 16.91 9.63
C ILE A 45 -12.60 18.30 9.13
N ASP A 46 -12.04 19.31 9.76
CA ASP A 46 -12.00 20.65 9.16
C ASP A 46 -10.95 20.68 8.05
N LYS A 47 -11.41 20.55 6.81
CA LYS A 47 -10.52 20.54 5.63
C LYS A 47 -9.76 21.85 5.44
N SER A 48 -10.20 22.95 6.05
CA SER A 48 -9.58 24.27 5.91
C SER A 48 -8.22 24.37 6.61
N VAL A 49 -7.95 23.46 7.56
CA VAL A 49 -6.66 23.44 8.30
C VAL A 49 -5.56 22.67 7.56
N PHE A 50 -5.90 21.99 6.45
CA PHE A 50 -4.95 21.21 5.66
C PHE A 50 -4.81 21.81 4.26
N ASP A 51 -3.59 21.86 3.74
CA ASP A 51 -3.35 22.17 2.34
C ASP A 51 -3.65 20.94 1.48
N LEU A 52 -4.87 20.86 0.98
CA LEU A 52 -5.37 19.74 0.15
C LEU A 52 -5.37 20.07 -1.35
N ASP A 53 -4.65 21.11 -1.78
CA ASP A 53 -4.58 21.45 -3.19
C ASP A 53 -3.99 20.29 -4.02
N GLY A 54 -4.67 19.96 -5.12
CA GLY A 54 -4.32 18.81 -5.97
C GLY A 54 -4.67 17.43 -5.40
N ILE A 55 -5.25 17.35 -4.19
CA ILE A 55 -5.61 16.09 -3.54
C ILE A 55 -7.09 15.76 -3.81
N THR A 56 -7.35 14.52 -4.23
CA THR A 56 -8.71 14.00 -4.29
C THR A 56 -9.10 13.46 -2.92
N VAL A 57 -10.01 14.16 -2.24
CA VAL A 57 -10.52 13.75 -0.93
C VAL A 57 -11.87 13.06 -1.10
N VAL A 58 -11.98 11.85 -0.56
CA VAL A 58 -13.19 11.01 -0.62
C VAL A 58 -13.64 10.71 0.82
N GLY A 59 -14.91 10.94 1.14
CA GLY A 59 -15.48 10.58 2.43
C GLY A 59 -16.00 9.14 2.44
N TRP A 60 -15.76 8.44 3.54
CA TRP A 60 -16.33 7.13 3.88
C TRP A 60 -16.74 7.15 5.34
N PHE A 61 -17.99 7.48 5.64
CA PHE A 61 -18.47 7.71 7.01
C PHE A 61 -19.27 6.52 7.58
N ASP A 62 -19.25 5.39 6.88
CA ASP A 62 -19.76 4.13 7.39
C ASP A 62 -18.79 3.47 8.39
N LYS A 63 -19.17 2.30 8.89
CA LYS A 63 -18.27 1.50 9.72
C LYS A 63 -16.91 1.32 9.04
N PHE A 64 -15.84 1.52 9.81
CA PHE A 64 -14.48 1.30 9.32
C PHE A 64 -14.35 -0.11 8.71
N ALA A 65 -13.86 -0.14 7.49
CA ALA A 65 -13.55 -1.36 6.75
C ALA A 65 -12.36 -1.05 5.83
N PHE A 66 -11.17 -1.50 6.22
CA PHE A 66 -9.91 -1.21 5.51
C PHE A 66 -10.01 -1.57 4.03
N SER A 67 -10.45 -2.79 3.71
CA SER A 67 -10.58 -3.27 2.33
C SER A 67 -11.48 -2.39 1.47
N ASP A 68 -12.65 -1.99 1.99
CA ASP A 68 -13.61 -1.18 1.25
C ASP A 68 -13.06 0.23 0.98
N MET A 69 -12.42 0.82 1.99
CA MET A 69 -11.80 2.14 1.86
C MET A 69 -10.61 2.11 0.89
N MET A 70 -9.78 1.06 0.93
CA MET A 70 -8.69 0.86 -0.02
C MET A 70 -9.23 0.66 -1.44
N ASN A 71 -10.27 -0.15 -1.62
CA ASN A 71 -10.91 -0.33 -2.90
C ASN A 71 -11.47 1.01 -3.44
N LEU A 72 -12.08 1.81 -2.59
CA LEU A 72 -12.56 3.15 -2.94
C LEU A 72 -11.40 4.07 -3.36
N ALA A 73 -10.29 4.07 -2.60
CA ALA A 73 -9.10 4.85 -2.94
C ALA A 73 -8.54 4.46 -4.32
N PHE A 74 -8.39 3.17 -4.59
CA PHE A 74 -7.91 2.65 -5.88
C PHE A 74 -8.86 2.95 -7.04
N GLN A 75 -10.18 2.98 -6.81
CA GLN A 75 -11.16 3.40 -7.81
C GLN A 75 -10.94 4.85 -8.26
N HIS A 76 -10.65 5.74 -7.31
CA HIS A 76 -10.40 7.16 -7.57
C HIS A 76 -8.97 7.43 -8.11
N CYS A 77 -8.08 6.45 -8.06
CA CYS A 77 -6.70 6.55 -8.51
C CYS A 77 -6.52 5.88 -9.89
N ASN A 78 -6.82 6.64 -10.97
CA ASN A 78 -6.75 6.12 -12.34
C ASN A 78 -5.35 6.29 -12.95
N THR A 79 -4.37 5.56 -12.43
CA THR A 79 -2.97 5.58 -12.83
C THR A 79 -2.46 4.18 -13.17
N ASP A 80 -1.28 4.06 -13.79
CA ASP A 80 -0.67 2.76 -14.13
C ASP A 80 -0.18 2.03 -12.88
N TRP A 81 0.43 2.78 -11.96
CA TRP A 81 0.89 2.33 -10.66
C TRP A 81 0.08 2.98 -9.55
N VAL A 82 -0.16 2.24 -8.49
CA VAL A 82 -0.72 2.77 -7.24
C VAL A 82 0.17 2.31 -6.09
N SER A 83 0.51 3.24 -5.21
CA SER A 83 1.18 2.98 -3.94
C SER A 83 0.27 3.45 -2.82
N TRP A 84 0.19 2.70 -1.72
CA TRP A 84 -0.57 3.12 -0.54
C TRP A 84 0.30 3.04 0.70
N ILE A 85 0.09 3.96 1.62
CA ILE A 85 0.85 4.07 2.86
C ILE A 85 -0.11 4.50 3.98
N GLY A 86 0.15 4.08 5.20
CA GLY A 86 -0.58 4.57 6.38
C GLY A 86 -0.51 6.07 6.50
N ILE A 87 -1.52 6.68 7.09
CA ILE A 87 -1.54 8.14 7.29
C ILE A 87 -0.44 8.59 8.26
N ASP A 88 -0.01 7.69 9.14
CA ASP A 88 1.05 7.85 10.13
C ASP A 88 2.46 7.54 9.59
N ASP A 89 2.56 6.92 8.41
CA ASP A 89 3.83 6.58 7.76
C ASP A 89 4.31 7.71 6.84
N ARG A 90 5.59 7.67 6.45
CA ARG A 90 6.22 8.70 5.60
C ARG A 90 7.04 8.09 4.48
N TYR A 91 6.83 8.53 3.23
CA TYR A 91 7.75 8.23 2.15
C TYR A 91 9.06 9.01 2.30
N ARG A 92 10.17 8.36 1.94
CA ARG A 92 11.43 9.06 1.67
C ARG A 92 11.43 9.60 0.24
N PRO A 93 12.15 10.69 -0.05
CA PRO A 93 12.06 11.37 -1.33
C PRO A 93 12.27 10.50 -2.57
N HIS A 94 13.09 9.47 -2.47
CA HIS A 94 13.47 8.58 -3.58
C HIS A 94 12.56 7.34 -3.75
N ALA A 95 11.56 7.15 -2.89
CA ALA A 95 10.77 5.92 -2.82
C ALA A 95 10.14 5.47 -4.15
N LEU A 96 9.80 6.40 -5.03
CA LEU A 96 9.14 6.11 -6.31
C LEU A 96 10.03 6.31 -7.54
N ASP A 97 11.33 6.62 -7.37
CA ASP A 97 12.23 7.00 -8.47
C ASP A 97 12.42 5.90 -9.52
N GLN A 98 12.36 4.62 -9.09
CA GLN A 98 12.60 3.49 -9.98
C GLN A 98 11.40 3.10 -10.87
N LEU A 99 10.21 3.67 -10.63
CA LEU A 99 8.99 3.23 -11.31
C LEU A 99 8.99 3.45 -12.83
N ASP A 100 9.68 4.48 -13.32
CA ASP A 100 9.73 4.76 -14.76
C ASP A 100 10.55 3.72 -15.54
N THR A 101 11.43 2.98 -14.85
CA THR A 101 12.27 1.92 -15.44
C THR A 101 11.94 0.51 -14.93
N CYS A 102 10.98 0.39 -14.02
CA CYS A 102 10.60 -0.88 -13.43
C CYS A 102 9.77 -1.71 -14.40
N GLU A 103 10.30 -2.87 -14.81
CA GLU A 103 9.62 -3.84 -15.69
C GLU A 103 8.76 -4.84 -14.92
N ALA A 104 8.80 -4.81 -13.59
CA ALA A 104 7.95 -5.65 -12.75
C ALA A 104 6.52 -5.09 -12.63
N ASP A 105 5.66 -5.85 -11.96
CA ASP A 105 4.28 -5.44 -11.66
C ASP A 105 4.12 -4.98 -10.21
N VAL A 106 5.04 -5.35 -9.34
CA VAL A 106 5.13 -4.94 -7.93
C VAL A 106 6.59 -4.55 -7.64
N LEU A 107 6.80 -3.40 -7.01
CA LEU A 107 8.10 -2.96 -6.51
C LEU A 107 8.06 -2.99 -4.98
N ALA A 108 8.66 -4.03 -4.37
CA ALA A 108 8.76 -4.12 -2.92
C ALA A 108 9.76 -3.09 -2.38
N LEU A 109 9.29 -2.21 -1.51
CA LEU A 109 10.08 -1.14 -0.89
C LEU A 109 10.71 -1.61 0.42
N GLY A 110 11.85 -1.04 0.79
CA GLY A 110 12.39 -1.20 2.12
C GLY A 110 11.82 -0.15 3.09
N PHE A 111 11.83 -0.47 4.37
CA PHE A 111 11.33 0.44 5.40
C PHE A 111 12.17 0.42 6.67
N GLN A 112 12.03 1.48 7.45
CA GLN A 112 12.59 1.60 8.78
C GLN A 112 11.48 1.89 9.77
N TYR A 113 11.44 1.14 10.87
CA TYR A 113 10.57 1.45 11.99
C TYR A 113 11.09 2.66 12.79
N ASP A 114 10.21 3.35 13.49
CA ASP A 114 10.55 4.40 14.45
C ASP A 114 11.47 3.90 15.57
N THR A 115 11.44 2.59 15.87
CA THR A 115 12.40 1.90 16.77
C THR A 115 13.82 1.80 16.22
N GLY A 116 14.04 2.19 14.96
CA GLY A 116 15.32 2.09 14.25
C GLY A 116 15.56 0.73 13.57
N GLN A 117 14.67 -0.25 13.74
CA GLN A 117 14.77 -1.51 13.03
C GLN A 117 14.54 -1.30 11.53
N ILE A 118 15.43 -1.86 10.71
CA ILE A 118 15.40 -1.76 9.25
C ILE A 118 14.99 -3.11 8.66
N TRP A 119 14.15 -3.07 7.65
CA TRP A 119 13.85 -4.20 6.80
C TRP A 119 13.98 -3.81 5.32
N THR A 120 14.73 -4.58 4.56
CA THR A 120 14.87 -4.41 3.11
C THR A 120 14.52 -5.71 2.41
N PRO A 121 13.62 -5.68 1.39
CA PRO A 121 13.25 -6.89 0.67
C PRO A 121 14.42 -7.37 -0.21
N ALA A 122 14.92 -8.55 0.04
CA ALA A 122 15.93 -9.17 -0.83
C ALA A 122 15.23 -10.12 -1.81
N ASN A 123 15.15 -9.70 -3.08
CA ASN A 123 14.66 -10.54 -4.20
C ASN A 123 13.30 -11.22 -3.92
N VAL A 124 12.27 -10.43 -3.62
CA VAL A 124 10.91 -10.95 -3.43
C VAL A 124 10.45 -11.67 -4.70
N THR A 125 9.94 -12.88 -4.54
CA THR A 125 9.41 -13.71 -5.65
C THR A 125 7.99 -14.18 -5.33
N ALA A 126 7.25 -14.54 -6.37
CA ALA A 126 5.92 -15.13 -6.21
C ALA A 126 5.96 -16.40 -5.33
N GLU A 127 6.99 -17.24 -5.48
CA GLU A 127 7.17 -18.46 -4.70
C GLU A 127 7.32 -18.16 -3.20
N GLN A 128 8.12 -17.14 -2.85
CA GLN A 128 8.28 -16.72 -1.45
C GLN A 128 6.96 -16.21 -0.86
N ILE A 129 6.18 -15.43 -1.61
CA ILE A 129 4.87 -14.94 -1.16
C ILE A 129 3.91 -16.11 -0.95
N LEU A 130 3.85 -17.04 -1.90
CA LEU A 130 2.97 -18.21 -1.82
C LEU A 130 3.41 -19.25 -0.79
N SER A 131 4.65 -19.16 -0.30
CA SER A 131 5.11 -20.01 0.83
C SER A 131 4.44 -19.65 2.17
N LEU A 132 3.82 -18.48 2.28
CA LEU A 132 3.10 -17.97 3.45
C LEU A 132 3.94 -17.93 4.73
N GLN A 133 5.25 -17.84 4.62
CA GLN A 133 6.14 -17.77 5.78
C GLN A 133 6.05 -16.43 6.50
N ALA A 134 5.88 -15.35 5.73
CA ALA A 134 5.72 -13.99 6.24
C ALA A 134 5.04 -13.11 5.17
N ASN A 135 4.48 -11.96 5.60
CA ASN A 135 4.14 -10.90 4.67
C ASN A 135 5.44 -10.24 4.18
N MET A 136 5.79 -10.49 2.92
CA MET A 136 7.08 -10.10 2.33
C MET A 136 7.05 -8.72 1.66
N ILE A 137 5.88 -8.10 1.59
CA ILE A 137 5.72 -6.82 0.88
C ILE A 137 5.06 -5.82 1.83
N PRO A 138 5.77 -4.77 2.23
CA PRO A 138 5.19 -3.76 3.13
C PRO A 138 4.18 -2.88 2.41
N CYS A 139 3.31 -2.23 3.18
CA CYS A 139 2.58 -1.05 2.73
C CYS A 139 3.57 -0.01 2.17
N GLY A 140 3.13 0.83 1.26
CA GLY A 140 4.01 1.73 0.54
C GLY A 140 4.53 1.16 -0.78
N SER A 141 4.58 -0.16 -0.92
CA SER A 141 5.07 -0.83 -2.14
C SER A 141 4.14 -0.57 -3.33
N PRO A 142 4.65 0.05 -4.41
CA PRO A 142 3.85 0.30 -5.60
C PRO A 142 3.46 -0.99 -6.32
N VAL A 143 2.25 -1.00 -6.84
CA VAL A 143 1.68 -2.13 -7.59
C VAL A 143 1.03 -1.62 -8.88
N ARG A 144 1.14 -2.39 -9.96
CA ARG A 144 0.39 -2.12 -11.19
C ARG A 144 -1.12 -2.21 -10.91
N ARG A 145 -1.87 -1.17 -11.25
CA ARG A 145 -3.30 -1.06 -10.94
C ARG A 145 -4.15 -2.20 -11.52
N TRP A 146 -3.72 -2.83 -12.61
CA TRP A 146 -4.44 -3.97 -13.19
C TRP A 146 -4.50 -5.17 -12.24
N LEU A 147 -3.50 -5.36 -11.36
CA LEU A 147 -3.49 -6.41 -10.34
C LEU A 147 -4.61 -6.21 -9.32
N TRP A 148 -4.81 -4.97 -8.87
CA TRP A 148 -5.94 -4.65 -8.01
C TRP A 148 -7.28 -4.88 -8.72
N LYS A 149 -7.42 -4.48 -9.99
CA LYS A 149 -8.66 -4.75 -10.75
C LYS A 149 -8.99 -6.24 -10.82
N ARG A 150 -7.97 -7.08 -10.84
CA ARG A 150 -8.12 -8.54 -10.88
C ARG A 150 -8.34 -9.14 -9.48
N ASN A 151 -7.72 -8.57 -8.46
CA ASN A 151 -7.78 -9.01 -7.08
C ASN A 151 -7.99 -7.79 -6.16
N PRO A 152 -9.20 -7.26 -6.03
CA PRO A 152 -9.47 -6.19 -5.09
C PRO A 152 -9.25 -6.69 -3.64
N PHE A 153 -9.04 -5.76 -2.71
CA PHE A 153 -8.96 -6.09 -1.28
C PHE A 153 -10.26 -6.77 -0.83
N ASP A 154 -10.14 -7.82 -0.05
CA ASP A 154 -11.29 -8.64 0.39
C ASP A 154 -11.59 -8.39 1.87
N GLN A 155 -12.70 -7.69 2.15
CA GLN A 155 -13.13 -7.33 3.51
C GLN A 155 -13.39 -8.54 4.44
N ARG A 156 -13.55 -9.74 3.90
CA ARG A 156 -13.82 -10.96 4.69
C ARG A 156 -12.60 -11.46 5.45
N ILE A 157 -11.42 -10.94 5.15
CA ILE A 157 -10.13 -11.43 5.65
C ILE A 157 -9.40 -10.46 6.57
N ALA A 158 -10.06 -9.39 7.02
CA ALA A 158 -9.47 -8.48 7.99
C ALA A 158 -8.99 -9.24 9.25
N PRO A 159 -7.83 -8.92 9.82
CA PRO A 159 -6.94 -7.79 9.52
C PRO A 159 -5.76 -8.14 8.58
N TYR A 160 -5.84 -9.19 7.78
CA TYR A 160 -4.75 -9.65 6.89
C TYR A 160 -4.98 -9.27 5.43
N ASP A 161 -5.71 -8.20 5.20
CA ASP A 161 -6.17 -7.74 3.89
C ASP A 161 -5.01 -7.47 2.94
N ASP A 162 -3.94 -6.84 3.44
CA ASP A 162 -2.73 -6.52 2.71
C ASP A 162 -1.96 -7.79 2.30
N TRP A 163 -1.77 -8.72 3.25
CA TRP A 163 -1.09 -9.98 2.95
C TRP A 163 -1.87 -10.80 1.91
N CYS A 164 -3.18 -10.92 2.09
CA CYS A 164 -4.04 -11.61 1.12
C CYS A 164 -4.04 -10.92 -0.24
N PHE A 165 -3.99 -9.59 -0.29
CA PHE A 165 -3.82 -8.86 -1.54
C PHE A 165 -2.53 -9.28 -2.26
N TRP A 166 -1.39 -9.35 -1.56
CA TRP A 166 -0.13 -9.77 -2.14
C TRP A 166 -0.16 -11.22 -2.61
N VAL A 167 -0.78 -12.12 -1.87
CA VAL A 167 -1.02 -13.50 -2.30
C VAL A 167 -1.86 -13.54 -3.58
N GLY A 168 -2.92 -12.75 -3.67
CA GLY A 168 -3.73 -12.61 -4.89
C GLY A 168 -2.93 -12.12 -6.09
N THR A 169 -2.00 -11.17 -5.90
CA THR A 169 -1.11 -10.71 -6.98
C THR A 169 -0.18 -11.83 -7.45
N ALA A 170 0.36 -12.65 -6.53
CA ALA A 170 1.23 -13.78 -6.87
C ALA A 170 0.49 -14.87 -7.66
N VAL A 171 -0.72 -15.24 -7.23
CA VAL A 171 -1.59 -16.17 -7.97
C VAL A 171 -1.92 -15.64 -9.37
N SER A 172 -2.01 -14.33 -9.55
CA SER A 172 -2.25 -13.69 -10.84
C SER A 172 -1.03 -13.64 -11.76
N GLY A 173 0.11 -14.17 -11.32
CA GLY A 173 1.33 -14.24 -12.13
C GLY A 173 2.11 -12.92 -12.18
N ALA A 174 1.96 -12.06 -11.16
CA ALA A 174 2.70 -10.79 -11.06
C ALA A 174 4.22 -11.03 -11.04
N LYS A 175 4.95 -10.11 -11.68
CA LYS A 175 6.41 -10.02 -11.59
C LYS A 175 6.79 -9.07 -10.46
N TYR A 176 7.81 -9.42 -9.70
CA TYR A 176 8.28 -8.66 -8.55
C TYR A 176 9.68 -8.12 -8.77
N ALA A 177 9.92 -6.92 -8.28
CA ALA A 177 11.24 -6.34 -8.07
C ALA A 177 11.33 -5.83 -6.63
N SER A 178 12.54 -5.62 -6.15
CA SER A 178 12.80 -5.11 -4.79
C SER A 178 13.79 -3.96 -4.85
N THR A 179 13.60 -2.96 -3.99
CA THR A 179 14.63 -1.95 -3.75
C THR A 179 15.60 -2.46 -2.68
N LEU A 180 16.82 -1.91 -2.69
CA LEU A 180 17.80 -2.12 -1.62
C LEU A 180 17.87 -0.91 -0.66
N ASN A 181 17.01 0.07 -0.90
CA ASN A 181 16.95 1.31 -0.13
C ASN A 181 15.97 1.18 1.04
N ILE A 182 16.06 2.12 1.96
CA ILE A 182 14.99 2.40 2.92
C ILE A 182 14.13 3.49 2.29
N ASP A 183 12.93 3.14 1.88
CA ASP A 183 12.03 3.98 1.08
C ASP A 183 10.88 4.58 1.90
N VAL A 184 10.58 3.95 3.05
CA VAL A 184 9.47 4.33 3.93
C VAL A 184 9.93 4.37 5.37
N ASP A 185 9.54 5.40 6.10
CA ASP A 185 9.59 5.46 7.56
C ASP A 185 8.24 5.02 8.12
N TYR A 186 8.25 3.94 8.91
CA TYR A 186 7.07 3.25 9.40
C TYR A 186 6.81 3.58 10.87
N ALA A 187 5.64 4.09 11.18
CA ALA A 187 5.21 4.30 12.55
C ALA A 187 4.78 2.97 13.18
N TYR A 188 5.54 2.49 14.16
CA TYR A 188 5.27 1.21 14.85
C TYR A 188 4.34 1.37 16.06
N ALA A 189 3.73 2.50 16.27
CA ALA A 189 2.96 2.80 17.47
C ALA A 189 1.79 1.83 17.68
N GLY A 190 2.06 0.72 18.39
CA GLY A 190 1.01 -0.05 19.05
C GLY A 190 0.18 -1.01 18.19
N HIS A 191 0.59 -1.34 17.00
CA HIS A 191 -0.07 -2.38 16.21
C HIS A 191 0.12 -3.75 16.87
N THR A 192 -0.95 -4.26 17.49
CA THR A 192 -1.02 -5.68 17.89
C THR A 192 -0.99 -6.52 16.63
N VAL A 193 0.18 -7.04 16.29
CA VAL A 193 0.31 -8.08 15.27
C VAL A 193 -0.42 -9.30 15.79
N PRO A 194 -1.51 -9.76 15.15
CA PRO A 194 -2.19 -10.99 15.54
C PRO A 194 -1.19 -12.15 15.52
N SER A 195 -1.44 -13.20 16.32
CA SER A 195 -0.53 -14.33 16.39
C SER A 195 -0.25 -14.89 14.99
N ASP A 196 1.02 -15.12 14.66
CA ASP A 196 1.46 -15.64 13.36
C ASP A 196 0.66 -16.88 12.89
N SER A 197 0.19 -17.71 13.82
CA SER A 197 -0.58 -18.92 13.51
C SER A 197 -1.97 -18.60 12.93
N LEU A 198 -2.68 -17.63 13.49
CA LEU A 198 -4.01 -17.25 12.99
C LEU A 198 -3.89 -16.56 11.62
N ALA A 199 -2.88 -15.67 11.47
CA ALA A 199 -2.59 -15.01 10.22
C ALA A 199 -2.38 -16.05 9.10
N ARG A 200 -1.47 -17.00 9.32
CA ARG A 200 -1.15 -18.04 8.34
C ARG A 200 -2.34 -18.91 7.99
N THR A 201 -3.17 -19.27 8.97
CA THR A 201 -4.37 -20.06 8.71
C THR A 201 -5.34 -19.32 7.82
N THR A 202 -5.62 -18.05 8.11
CA THR A 202 -6.53 -17.21 7.33
C THR A 202 -6.01 -16.99 5.91
N VAL A 203 -4.73 -16.63 5.77
CA VAL A 203 -4.11 -16.39 4.46
C VAL A 203 -4.01 -17.68 3.64
N ASN A 204 -3.74 -18.82 4.28
CA ASN A 204 -3.75 -20.12 3.59
C ASN A 204 -5.13 -20.48 3.05
N GLN A 205 -6.20 -20.27 3.83
CA GLN A 205 -7.56 -20.48 3.34
C GLN A 205 -7.86 -19.59 2.13
N TYR A 206 -7.47 -18.33 2.20
CA TYR A 206 -7.62 -17.42 1.06
C TYR A 206 -6.86 -17.92 -0.18
N LEU A 207 -5.62 -18.39 -0.03
CA LEU A 207 -4.84 -18.95 -1.13
C LEU A 207 -5.56 -20.14 -1.77
N GLN A 208 -6.09 -21.08 -0.97
CA GLN A 208 -6.83 -22.23 -1.50
C GLN A 208 -8.08 -21.78 -2.29
N ASP A 209 -8.79 -20.78 -1.80
CA ASP A 209 -9.94 -20.20 -2.48
C ASP A 209 -9.57 -19.54 -3.81
N GLN A 210 -8.37 -18.92 -3.90
CA GLN A 210 -7.88 -18.32 -5.16
C GLN A 210 -7.47 -19.39 -6.18
N LEU A 211 -6.84 -20.48 -5.74
CA LEU A 211 -6.39 -21.57 -6.62
C LEU A 211 -7.55 -22.42 -7.16
N SER A 212 -8.73 -22.35 -6.53
CA SER A 212 -9.93 -23.11 -6.92
C SER A 212 -10.81 -22.39 -7.96
N LYS A 213 -10.48 -21.14 -8.33
CA LYS A 213 -11.17 -20.32 -9.34
C LYS A 213 -10.60 -20.53 -10.72
#